data_9940ec3815931576eb798b2774ae8d71
#
_entry.id   9940ec3815931576eb798b2774ae8d71
#
_cell.length_a   1.000
_cell.length_b   1.000
_cell.length_c   1.000
_cell.angle_alpha   90.00
_cell.angle_beta   90.00
_cell.angle_gamma   90.00
#
_symmetry.space_group_name_H-M   'P 1'
#
loop_
_entity.id
_entity.type
_entity.pdbx_description
1 polymer ?
#
loop_
_entity_poly.entity_id
_entity_poly.type
_entity_poly.pdbx_seq_one_letter_code
_entity_poly.pdbx_strand_id
1 'polypeptide(L)'
;TRRSSDLSVSMIPAPLRVSSAEVAGILKRETSVRDVILAATAADVAVVGIGSVNQRRDATILRSGYISEGEQLMYARKGAVGDILGYFLNAEGECVEELEIHKELLGVTLDELAQLPTIVGVAGGEEKADAIYAALKGRRINGLVTEETTARAVLALAG
;
A
#
# COMPACT_ATOMS: atom_id res chain seq x y z
N THR A 1 -4.20 -33.70 -19.09
CA THR A 1 -3.99 -33.48 -17.66
C THR A 1 -3.19 -32.20 -17.49
N ARG A 2 -3.86 -31.06 -17.21
CA ARG A 2 -3.16 -29.86 -16.73
C ARG A 2 -2.54 -30.21 -15.39
N ARG A 3 -1.23 -30.22 -15.30
CA ARG A 3 -0.53 -30.18 -14.03
C ARG A 3 -1.00 -28.90 -13.33
N SER A 4 -1.61 -29.03 -12.15
CA SER A 4 -1.76 -27.87 -11.26
C SER A 4 -0.34 -27.34 -11.06
N SER A 5 -0.14 -26.06 -11.34
CA SER A 5 1.11 -25.38 -11.03
C SER A 5 1.39 -25.59 -9.54
N ASP A 6 2.57 -26.07 -9.19
CA ASP A 6 3.04 -26.22 -7.81
C ASP A 6 3.30 -24.82 -7.20
N LEU A 7 2.30 -23.93 -7.25
CA LEU A 7 2.36 -22.63 -6.62
C LEU A 7 2.09 -22.81 -5.12
N SER A 8 3.06 -22.51 -4.30
CA SER A 8 2.87 -22.37 -2.86
C SER A 8 2.44 -20.93 -2.55
N VAL A 9 1.39 -20.80 -1.74
CA VAL A 9 0.89 -19.51 -1.27
C VAL A 9 1.16 -19.42 0.22
N SER A 10 1.85 -18.36 0.63
CA SER A 10 2.03 -18.01 2.04
C SER A 10 1.28 -16.72 2.33
N MET A 11 0.53 -16.71 3.42
CA MET A 11 -0.20 -15.52 3.89
C MET A 11 0.25 -15.15 5.29
N ILE A 12 0.33 -13.86 5.59
CA ILE A 12 0.54 -13.39 6.96
C ILE A 12 -0.70 -13.77 7.77
N PRO A 13 -0.58 -14.62 8.82
CA PRO A 13 -1.72 -15.09 9.60
C PRO A 13 -2.14 -14.03 10.65
N ALA A 14 -2.37 -12.80 10.20
CA ALA A 14 -2.73 -11.66 11.03
C ALA A 14 -3.46 -10.59 10.21
N PRO A 15 -4.27 -9.72 10.86
CA PRO A 15 -4.90 -8.59 10.17
C PRO A 15 -3.85 -7.56 9.72
N LEU A 16 -4.17 -6.76 8.71
CA LEU A 16 -3.30 -5.69 8.23
C LEU A 16 -2.99 -4.66 9.33
N ARG A 17 -4.00 -4.26 10.11
CA ARG A 17 -3.88 -3.30 11.22
C ARG A 17 -4.26 -3.97 12.53
N VAL A 18 -3.51 -3.70 13.57
CA VAL A 18 -3.77 -4.16 14.93
C VAL A 18 -4.02 -2.97 15.87
N SER A 19 -4.39 -3.26 17.12
CA SER A 19 -4.89 -2.26 18.07
C SER A 19 -3.83 -1.29 18.61
N SER A 20 -2.54 -1.59 18.44
CA SER A 20 -1.45 -0.70 18.87
C SER A 20 -0.11 -1.09 18.24
N ALA A 21 0.83 -0.15 18.26
CA ALA A 21 2.22 -0.37 17.88
C ALA A 21 2.89 -1.49 18.70
N GLU A 22 2.54 -1.64 19.97
CA GLU A 22 3.06 -2.69 20.84
C GLU A 22 2.61 -4.07 20.36
N VAL A 23 1.31 -4.22 20.08
CA VAL A 23 0.75 -5.47 19.54
C VAL A 23 1.37 -5.79 18.17
N ALA A 24 1.53 -4.79 17.31
CA ALA A 24 2.22 -4.97 16.03
C ALA A 24 3.65 -5.49 16.23
N GLY A 25 4.39 -4.90 17.17
CA GLY A 25 5.75 -5.30 17.50
C GLY A 25 5.84 -6.73 18.05
N ILE A 26 4.87 -7.16 18.86
CA ILE A 26 4.78 -8.53 19.38
C ILE A 26 4.53 -9.51 18.22
N LEU A 27 3.50 -9.26 17.41
CA LEU A 27 3.12 -10.17 16.33
C LEU A 27 4.18 -10.28 15.23
N LYS A 28 4.90 -9.18 14.91
CA LYS A 28 6.02 -9.22 13.97
C LYS A 28 7.17 -10.12 14.43
N ARG A 29 7.28 -10.44 15.72
CA ARG A 29 8.29 -11.38 16.25
C ARG A 29 7.84 -12.84 16.23
N GLU A 30 6.53 -13.09 16.09
CA GLU A 30 6.01 -14.45 15.95
C GLU A 30 6.56 -15.10 14.69
N THR A 31 7.07 -16.32 14.80
CA THR A 31 7.73 -17.03 13.70
C THR A 31 6.86 -17.12 12.46
N SER A 32 5.56 -17.43 12.63
CA SER A 32 4.60 -17.56 11.52
C SER A 32 4.36 -16.27 10.75
N VAL A 33 4.47 -15.11 11.40
CA VAL A 33 4.33 -13.77 10.80
C VAL A 33 5.66 -13.32 10.21
N ARG A 34 6.71 -13.38 11.01
CA ARG A 34 8.06 -12.96 10.64
C ARG A 34 8.57 -13.67 9.39
N ASP A 35 8.44 -14.98 9.31
CA ASP A 35 9.00 -15.77 8.20
C ASP A 35 8.28 -15.45 6.87
N VAL A 36 6.99 -15.15 6.90
CA VAL A 36 6.25 -14.71 5.70
C VAL A 36 6.68 -13.29 5.28
N ILE A 37 6.87 -12.37 6.22
CA ILE A 37 7.38 -11.02 5.92
C ILE A 37 8.79 -11.11 5.32
N LEU A 38 9.68 -11.91 5.92
CA LEU A 38 11.05 -12.12 5.39
C LEU A 38 11.04 -12.72 3.99
N ALA A 39 10.16 -13.68 3.72
CA ALA A 39 10.01 -14.24 2.38
C ALA A 39 9.52 -13.18 1.38
N ALA A 40 8.60 -12.30 1.78
CA ALA A 40 8.10 -11.21 0.95
C ALA A 40 9.18 -10.17 0.63
N THR A 41 10.06 -9.85 1.60
CA THR A 41 11.18 -8.91 1.37
C THR A 41 12.31 -9.49 0.49
N ALA A 42 12.31 -10.78 0.26
CA ALA A 42 13.24 -11.47 -0.64
C ALA A 42 12.64 -11.77 -2.03
N ALA A 43 11.46 -11.25 -2.34
CA ALA A 43 10.79 -11.48 -3.61
C ALA A 43 11.44 -10.70 -4.77
N ASP A 44 11.36 -11.25 -5.98
CA ASP A 44 11.82 -10.57 -7.20
C ASP A 44 10.84 -9.49 -7.67
N VAL A 45 9.56 -9.67 -7.36
CA VAL A 45 8.47 -8.79 -7.79
C VAL A 45 7.47 -8.60 -6.66
N ALA A 46 7.13 -7.35 -6.38
CA ALA A 46 5.96 -7.00 -5.59
C ALA A 46 4.83 -6.47 -6.49
N VAL A 47 3.61 -6.86 -6.22
CA VAL A 47 2.41 -6.28 -6.83
C VAL A 47 1.60 -5.63 -5.72
N VAL A 48 1.37 -4.32 -5.83
CA VAL A 48 0.71 -3.53 -4.78
C VAL A 48 -0.48 -2.76 -5.35
N GLY A 49 -1.56 -2.67 -4.57
CA GLY A 49 -2.65 -1.75 -4.84
C GLY A 49 -2.30 -0.33 -4.43
N ILE A 50 -2.89 0.66 -5.10
CA ILE A 50 -2.81 2.07 -4.72
C ILE A 50 -4.20 2.54 -4.34
N GLY A 51 -4.35 2.99 -3.10
CA GLY A 51 -5.55 3.63 -2.58
C GLY A 51 -5.52 5.14 -2.79
N SER A 52 -6.69 5.79 -2.78
CA SER A 52 -6.82 7.26 -2.82
C SER A 52 -7.65 7.74 -1.65
N VAL A 53 -7.21 8.81 -1.01
CA VAL A 53 -7.99 9.47 0.06
C VAL A 53 -9.17 10.27 -0.50
N ASN A 54 -9.18 10.56 -1.81
CA ASN A 54 -10.27 11.27 -2.48
C ASN A 54 -11.50 10.37 -2.72
N GLN A 55 -11.35 9.05 -2.68
CA GLN A 55 -12.45 8.07 -2.75
C GLN A 55 -13.16 7.98 -1.40
N ARG A 56 -14.11 8.89 -1.13
CA ARG A 56 -14.76 9.03 0.19
C ARG A 56 -15.49 7.79 0.71
N ARG A 57 -15.91 6.84 -0.15
CA ARG A 57 -16.67 5.64 0.27
C ARG A 57 -16.14 4.34 -0.34
N ASP A 58 -15.34 4.41 -1.38
CA ASP A 58 -14.90 3.23 -2.14
C ASP A 58 -13.43 2.85 -1.89
N ALA A 59 -12.71 3.61 -1.05
CA ALA A 59 -11.35 3.27 -0.65
C ALA A 59 -11.35 1.90 0.03
N THR A 60 -10.56 0.96 -0.49
CA THR A 60 -10.48 -0.42 0.02
C THR A 60 -10.17 -0.47 1.51
N ILE A 61 -9.25 0.39 1.98
CA ILE A 61 -8.83 0.46 3.38
C ILE A 61 -9.97 0.91 4.31
N LEU A 62 -10.86 1.80 3.82
CA LEU A 62 -12.06 2.22 4.54
C LEU A 62 -13.12 1.12 4.54
N ARG A 63 -13.43 0.54 3.36
CA ARG A 63 -14.42 -0.54 3.21
C ARG A 63 -14.07 -1.78 4.02
N SER A 64 -12.79 -2.07 4.16
CA SER A 64 -12.29 -3.18 4.98
C SER A 64 -12.30 -2.88 6.48
N GLY A 65 -12.71 -1.66 6.90
CA GLY A 65 -12.79 -1.28 8.30
C GLY A 65 -11.43 -1.05 8.97
N TYR A 66 -10.34 -0.93 8.20
CA TYR A 66 -9.02 -0.63 8.77
C TYR A 66 -8.87 0.81 9.22
N ILE A 67 -9.62 1.73 8.63
CA ILE A 67 -9.74 3.12 9.07
C ILE A 67 -11.21 3.54 9.09
N SER A 68 -11.52 4.56 9.88
CA SER A 68 -12.80 5.27 9.89
C SER A 68 -12.81 6.42 8.90
N GLU A 69 -14.00 6.93 8.53
CA GLU A 69 -14.15 8.14 7.73
C GLU A 69 -13.47 9.35 8.39
N GLY A 70 -13.51 9.42 9.72
CA GLY A 70 -12.84 10.49 10.49
C GLY A 70 -11.32 10.45 10.36
N GLU A 71 -10.72 9.26 10.42
CA GLU A 71 -9.29 9.06 10.20
C GLU A 71 -8.90 9.41 8.76
N GLN A 72 -9.67 8.98 7.76
CA GLN A 72 -9.43 9.33 6.36
C GLN A 72 -9.40 10.84 6.15
N LEU A 73 -10.38 11.57 6.69
CA LEU A 73 -10.42 13.03 6.62
C LEU A 73 -9.23 13.68 7.34
N MET A 74 -8.85 13.15 8.49
CA MET A 74 -7.68 13.64 9.23
C MET A 74 -6.39 13.42 8.42
N TYR A 75 -6.21 12.25 7.80
CA TYR A 75 -5.03 11.96 6.97
C TYR A 75 -4.97 12.84 5.73
N ALA A 76 -6.11 13.08 5.07
CA ALA A 76 -6.20 14.02 3.96
C ALA A 76 -5.80 15.46 4.38
N ARG A 77 -6.24 15.92 5.56
CA ARG A 77 -5.83 17.24 6.11
C ARG A 77 -4.35 17.32 6.44
N LYS A 78 -3.70 16.19 6.75
CA LYS A 78 -2.26 16.08 6.94
C LYS A 78 -1.49 15.94 5.61
N GLY A 79 -2.16 16.07 4.48
CA GLY A 79 -1.56 16.06 3.15
C GLY A 79 -1.50 14.69 2.48
N ALA A 80 -2.16 13.66 3.03
CA ALA A 80 -2.25 12.38 2.35
C ALA A 80 -3.06 12.51 1.06
N VAL A 81 -2.56 11.93 -0.04
CA VAL A 81 -3.27 11.82 -1.33
C VAL A 81 -3.68 10.38 -1.63
N GLY A 82 -2.97 9.41 -1.09
CA GLY A 82 -3.25 7.99 -1.28
C GLY A 82 -2.47 7.10 -0.31
N ASP A 83 -2.58 5.79 -0.49
CA ASP A 83 -1.85 4.81 0.30
C ASP A 83 -1.32 3.63 -0.52
N ILE A 84 -0.26 3.02 -0.03
CA ILE A 84 0.26 1.73 -0.46
C ILE A 84 0.47 0.88 0.80
N LEU A 85 -0.11 -0.33 0.84
CA LEU A 85 -0.04 -1.24 2.00
C LEU A 85 -0.53 -0.61 3.32
N GLY A 86 -1.38 0.42 3.26
CA GLY A 86 -1.85 1.18 4.42
C GLY A 86 -0.93 2.32 4.86
N TYR A 87 0.21 2.49 4.22
CA TYR A 87 1.09 3.64 4.43
C TYR A 87 0.62 4.81 3.57
N PHE A 88 0.20 5.89 4.21
CA PHE A 88 -0.30 7.09 3.53
C PHE A 88 0.83 7.94 2.99
N LEU A 89 0.67 8.36 1.73
CA LEU A 89 1.65 9.15 0.97
C LEU A 89 1.13 10.57 0.76
N ASN A 90 2.04 11.55 0.85
CA ASN A 90 1.79 12.93 0.41
C ASN A 90 1.95 13.07 -1.12
N ALA A 91 1.72 14.26 -1.67
CA ALA A 91 1.83 14.54 -3.11
C ALA A 91 3.25 14.33 -3.68
N GLU A 92 4.27 14.33 -2.84
CA GLU A 92 5.66 14.02 -3.22
C GLU A 92 5.96 12.52 -3.21
N GLY A 93 5.00 11.70 -2.76
CA GLY A 93 5.15 10.25 -2.59
C GLY A 93 5.95 9.86 -1.36
N GLU A 94 6.12 10.79 -0.42
CA GLU A 94 6.71 10.53 0.87
C GLU A 94 5.66 10.06 1.85
N CYS A 95 6.07 9.26 2.83
CA CYS A 95 5.17 8.83 3.90
C CYS A 95 4.74 10.02 4.73
N VAL A 96 3.42 10.20 4.93
CA VAL A 96 2.92 11.26 5.81
C VAL A 96 3.36 10.97 7.24
N GLU A 97 4.08 11.91 7.83
CA GLU A 97 4.64 11.77 9.18
C GLU A 97 3.55 11.76 10.27
N GLU A 98 3.88 11.19 11.43
CA GLU A 98 3.07 11.21 12.65
C GLU A 98 1.65 10.62 12.49
N LEU A 99 1.48 9.62 11.64
CA LEU A 99 0.27 8.82 11.61
C LEU A 99 0.47 7.55 12.45
N GLU A 100 -0.28 7.43 13.54
CA GLU A 100 -0.20 6.26 14.44
C GLU A 100 -0.50 4.94 13.71
N ILE A 101 -1.40 4.97 12.69
CA ILE A 101 -1.70 3.79 11.89
C ILE A 101 -0.45 3.12 11.33
N HIS A 102 0.57 3.88 10.92
CA HIS A 102 1.77 3.33 10.33
C HIS A 102 2.55 2.42 11.29
N LYS A 103 2.42 2.65 12.60
CA LYS A 103 3.02 1.82 13.65
C LYS A 103 2.19 0.57 13.96
N GLU A 104 0.92 0.58 13.59
CA GLU A 104 -0.05 -0.49 13.85
C GLU A 104 -0.16 -1.50 12.70
N LEU A 105 0.54 -1.27 11.58
CA LEU A 105 0.49 -2.13 10.40
C LEU A 105 1.33 -3.39 10.58
N LEU A 106 0.77 -4.50 10.09
CA LEU A 106 1.46 -5.78 9.98
C LEU A 106 1.71 -6.09 8.50
N GLY A 107 2.97 -6.25 8.15
CA GLY A 107 3.39 -6.55 6.79
C GLY A 107 4.74 -5.93 6.47
N VAL A 108 5.06 -5.91 5.19
CA VAL A 108 6.26 -5.26 4.64
C VAL A 108 6.10 -3.75 4.80
N THR A 109 7.14 -3.09 5.27
CA THR A 109 7.19 -1.62 5.35
C THR A 109 7.49 -1.01 3.98
N LEU A 110 7.25 0.31 3.81
CA LEU A 110 7.61 1.00 2.56
C LEU A 110 9.12 0.99 2.29
N ASP A 111 9.93 1.03 3.34
CA ASP A 111 11.39 1.00 3.20
C ASP A 111 11.88 -0.39 2.78
N GLU A 112 11.29 -1.46 3.32
CA GLU A 112 11.54 -2.83 2.89
C GLU A 112 11.04 -3.05 1.46
N LEU A 113 9.83 -2.57 1.12
CA LEU A 113 9.29 -2.64 -0.23
C LEU A 113 10.23 -1.96 -1.24
N ALA A 114 10.79 -0.80 -0.90
CA ALA A 114 11.69 -0.04 -1.77
C ALA A 114 13.01 -0.78 -2.10
N GLN A 115 13.35 -1.84 -1.37
CA GLN A 115 14.54 -2.66 -1.66
C GLN A 115 14.28 -3.71 -2.75
N LEU A 116 13.02 -3.96 -3.13
CA LEU A 116 12.70 -4.93 -4.15
C LEU A 116 13.03 -4.38 -5.56
N PRO A 117 13.52 -5.25 -6.46
CA PRO A 117 13.95 -4.80 -7.80
C PRO A 117 12.77 -4.41 -8.68
N THR A 118 11.60 -5.00 -8.46
CA THR A 118 10.41 -4.73 -9.26
C THR A 118 9.19 -4.54 -8.36
N ILE A 119 8.58 -3.36 -8.45
CA ILE A 119 7.39 -3.00 -7.68
C ILE A 119 6.34 -2.49 -8.65
N VAL A 120 5.30 -3.29 -8.88
CA VAL A 120 4.22 -2.98 -9.82
C VAL A 120 3.00 -2.48 -9.05
N GLY A 121 2.65 -1.22 -9.25
CA GLY A 121 1.38 -0.66 -8.78
C GLY A 121 0.24 -1.10 -9.70
N VAL A 122 -0.88 -1.53 -9.12
CA VAL A 122 -2.11 -1.85 -9.87
C VAL A 122 -3.23 -0.97 -9.33
N ALA A 123 -3.72 -0.07 -10.15
CA ALA A 123 -4.79 0.84 -9.78
C ALA A 123 -5.52 1.36 -11.03
N GLY A 124 -6.82 1.59 -10.95
CA GLY A 124 -7.66 2.17 -11.98
C GLY A 124 -8.66 3.16 -11.36
N GLY A 125 -9.13 4.10 -12.19
CA GLY A 125 -10.00 5.20 -11.82
C GLY A 125 -9.27 6.55 -11.84
N GLU A 126 -9.82 7.52 -12.58
CA GLU A 126 -9.22 8.87 -12.70
C GLU A 126 -9.09 9.57 -11.35
N GLU A 127 -9.96 9.27 -10.41
CA GLU A 127 -9.93 9.78 -9.03
C GLU A 127 -8.72 9.31 -8.22
N LYS A 128 -7.96 8.33 -8.76
CA LYS A 128 -6.70 7.85 -8.18
C LYS A 128 -5.46 8.48 -8.83
N ALA A 129 -5.63 9.36 -9.82
CA ALA A 129 -4.51 9.92 -10.57
C ALA A 129 -3.47 10.59 -9.66
N ASP A 130 -3.90 11.40 -8.68
CA ASP A 130 -3.00 12.06 -7.72
C ASP A 130 -2.19 11.04 -6.90
N ALA A 131 -2.86 9.99 -6.41
CA ALA A 131 -2.21 8.95 -5.61
C ALA A 131 -1.21 8.12 -6.44
N ILE A 132 -1.57 7.79 -7.68
CA ILE A 132 -0.70 7.07 -8.62
C ILE A 132 0.50 7.95 -8.99
N TYR A 133 0.25 9.22 -9.30
CA TYR A 133 1.33 10.17 -9.62
C TYR A 133 2.30 10.33 -8.45
N ALA A 134 1.79 10.49 -7.23
CA ALA A 134 2.61 10.54 -6.02
C ALA A 134 3.46 9.27 -5.83
N ALA A 135 2.86 8.10 -6.02
CA ALA A 135 3.58 6.82 -5.92
C ALA A 135 4.73 6.70 -6.93
N LEU A 136 4.53 7.17 -8.17
CA LEU A 136 5.56 7.22 -9.21
C LEU A 136 6.63 8.26 -8.89
N LYS A 137 6.24 9.48 -8.52
CA LYS A 137 7.13 10.60 -8.18
C LYS A 137 8.04 10.24 -7.01
N GLY A 138 7.48 9.65 -5.95
CA GLY A 138 8.22 9.18 -4.78
C GLY A 138 8.97 7.87 -4.99
N ARG A 139 8.96 7.31 -6.22
CA ARG A 139 9.61 6.03 -6.57
C ARG A 139 9.17 4.85 -5.67
N ARG A 140 7.91 4.89 -5.23
CA ARG A 140 7.32 3.80 -4.44
C ARG A 140 6.97 2.60 -5.31
N ILE A 141 6.79 2.83 -6.62
CA ILE A 141 6.61 1.82 -7.66
C ILE A 141 7.52 2.14 -8.83
N ASN A 142 7.92 1.12 -9.58
CA ASN A 142 8.71 1.24 -10.82
C ASN A 142 8.02 0.59 -12.02
N GLY A 143 6.82 0.03 -11.84
CA GLY A 143 5.90 -0.43 -12.86
C GLY A 143 4.47 -0.04 -12.51
N LEU A 144 3.62 0.17 -13.51
CA LEU A 144 2.21 0.50 -13.33
C LEU A 144 1.34 -0.31 -14.27
N VAL A 145 0.30 -0.92 -13.74
CA VAL A 145 -0.81 -1.50 -14.51
C VAL A 145 -2.06 -0.68 -14.21
N THR A 146 -2.58 -0.04 -15.24
CA THR A 146 -3.75 0.82 -15.14
C THR A 146 -4.53 0.84 -16.45
N GLU A 147 -5.68 1.48 -16.47
CA GLU A 147 -6.48 1.72 -17.67
C GLU A 147 -6.08 3.01 -18.39
N GLU A 148 -6.46 3.14 -19.66
CA GLU A 148 -6.05 4.26 -20.52
C GLU A 148 -6.48 5.63 -19.96
N THR A 149 -7.72 5.75 -19.47
CA THR A 149 -8.25 7.01 -18.92
C THR A 149 -7.46 7.47 -17.72
N THR A 150 -7.17 6.57 -16.79
CA THR A 150 -6.34 6.83 -15.62
C THR A 150 -4.91 7.18 -16.02
N ALA A 151 -4.32 6.45 -17.00
CA ALA A 151 -2.97 6.75 -17.47
C ALA A 151 -2.87 8.16 -18.06
N ARG A 152 -3.87 8.59 -18.85
CA ARG A 152 -3.94 9.96 -19.38
C ARG A 152 -4.04 11.02 -18.28
N ALA A 153 -4.86 10.76 -17.26
CA ALA A 153 -4.99 11.67 -16.11
C ALA A 153 -3.64 11.79 -15.35
N VAL A 154 -2.94 10.69 -15.11
CA VAL A 154 -1.61 10.69 -14.48
C VAL A 154 -0.57 11.44 -15.32
N LEU A 155 -0.57 11.24 -16.64
CA LEU A 155 0.36 11.94 -17.55
C LEU A 155 0.09 13.45 -17.57
N ALA A 156 -1.16 13.89 -17.46
CA ALA A 156 -1.52 15.32 -17.36
C ALA A 156 -0.98 15.99 -16.10
N LEU A 157 -0.76 15.24 -15.01
CA LEU A 157 -0.14 15.76 -13.78
C LEU A 157 1.40 15.84 -13.89
N ALA A 158 1.98 15.10 -14.81
CA ALA A 158 3.43 15.09 -15.01
C ALA A 158 3.95 16.27 -15.85
N GLY A 159 3.06 16.99 -16.59
CA GLY A 159 3.37 18.15 -17.43
C GLY A 159 3.70 17.75 -18.86
#